data_3aa308c4391269e1be18dda7e61b6100
#
_entry.id   3aa308c4391269e1be18dda7e61b6100
#
_cell.length_a   1.000
_cell.length_b   1.000
_cell.length_c   1.000
_cell.angle_alpha   90.00
_cell.angle_beta   90.00
_cell.angle_gamma   90.00
#
_symmetry.space_group_name_H-M   'P 1'
#
loop_
_entity.id
_entity.type
_entity.pdbx_description
1 polymer ?
#
loop_
_entity_poly.entity_id
_entity_poly.type
_entity_poly.pdbx_seq_one_letter_code
_entity_poly.pdbx_strand_id
1 'polypeptide(L)'
;MNKIVAYIDMLEEMGTRIGEPITKHLYGEIWELRPLETRILYAYYENDTFILSHHFKKKTRKTPKRELEKAANNLQDYRERMEK
;
A
#
# COMPACT_ATOMS: atom_id res chain seq x y z
N MET A 1 -20.61 -4.99 2.36
CA MET A 1 -19.21 -5.33 2.05
C MET A 1 -18.27 -4.23 2.58
N ASN A 2 -17.16 -4.62 3.16
CA ASN A 2 -16.18 -3.69 3.70
C ASN A 2 -15.48 -2.92 2.57
N LYS A 3 -15.32 -1.60 2.71
CA LYS A 3 -14.64 -0.78 1.72
C LYS A 3 -13.18 -1.21 1.50
N ILE A 4 -12.53 -1.67 2.57
CA ILE A 4 -11.14 -2.13 2.47
C ILE A 4 -11.05 -3.33 1.52
N VAL A 5 -11.95 -4.29 1.69
CA VAL A 5 -11.99 -5.48 0.82
C VAL A 5 -12.28 -5.08 -0.62
N ALA A 6 -13.23 -4.18 -0.83
CA ALA A 6 -13.56 -3.72 -2.18
C ALA A 6 -12.37 -3.06 -2.87
N TYR A 7 -11.61 -2.25 -2.13
CA TYR A 7 -10.44 -1.56 -2.69
C TYR A 7 -9.30 -2.55 -3.01
N ILE A 8 -9.12 -3.55 -2.16
CA ILE A 8 -8.12 -4.59 -2.42
C ILE A 8 -8.49 -5.38 -3.66
N ASP A 9 -9.78 -5.71 -3.81
CA ASP A 9 -10.27 -6.40 -5.01
C ASP A 9 -10.02 -5.57 -6.27
N MET A 10 -10.23 -4.26 -6.20
CA MET A 10 -9.95 -3.37 -7.32
C MET A 10 -8.46 -3.38 -7.67
N LEU A 11 -7.61 -3.41 -6.65
CA LEU A 11 -6.17 -3.46 -6.86
C LEU A 11 -5.76 -4.74 -7.56
N GLU A 12 -6.35 -5.87 -7.16
CA GLU A 12 -6.08 -7.16 -7.79
C GLU A 12 -6.51 -7.20 -9.24
N GLU A 13 -7.67 -6.62 -9.55
CA GLU A 13 -8.19 -6.63 -10.92
C GLU A 13 -7.48 -5.66 -11.83
N MET A 14 -7.25 -4.44 -11.38
CA MET A 14 -6.74 -3.36 -12.22
C MET A 14 -5.23 -3.18 -12.15
N GLY A 15 -4.61 -3.59 -11.05
CA GLY A 15 -3.18 -3.46 -10.89
C GLY A 15 -2.72 -2.01 -11.03
N THR A 16 -1.71 -1.79 -11.86
CA THR A 16 -1.14 -0.46 -12.05
C THR A 16 -2.06 0.51 -12.78
N ARG A 17 -3.19 0.04 -13.30
CA ARG A 17 -4.16 0.90 -13.99
C ARG A 17 -5.03 1.70 -13.04
N ILE A 18 -5.05 1.33 -11.74
CA ILE A 18 -5.77 2.12 -10.75
C ILE A 18 -5.02 3.44 -10.57
N GLY A 19 -5.76 4.53 -10.51
CA GLY A 19 -5.18 5.85 -10.27
C GLY A 19 -5.87 6.56 -9.13
N GLU A 20 -5.51 7.82 -8.93
CA GLU A 20 -6.18 8.67 -7.95
C GLU A 20 -7.67 8.80 -8.30
N PRO A 21 -8.55 8.93 -7.31
CA PRO A 21 -8.25 9.06 -5.86
C PRO A 21 -8.10 7.75 -5.11
N ILE A 22 -8.17 6.61 -5.79
CA ILE A 22 -8.15 5.30 -5.14
C ILE A 22 -6.78 4.93 -4.63
N THR A 23 -5.74 5.17 -5.46
CA THR A 23 -4.36 4.94 -5.05
C THR A 23 -3.53 6.18 -5.33
N LYS A 24 -2.39 6.29 -4.65
CA LYS A 24 -1.44 7.37 -4.85
C LYS A 24 -0.03 6.87 -4.61
N HIS A 25 0.88 7.24 -5.49
CA HIS A 25 2.31 6.97 -5.29
C HIS A 25 2.85 7.90 -4.23
N LEU A 26 3.58 7.37 -3.25
CA LEU A 26 4.10 8.16 -2.14
C LEU A 26 5.60 8.35 -2.22
N TYR A 27 6.36 7.27 -2.22
CA TYR A 27 7.81 7.33 -2.11
C TYR A 27 8.44 6.03 -2.59
N GLY A 28 9.42 6.14 -3.48
CA GLY A 28 10.11 4.97 -3.98
C GLY A 28 9.15 3.93 -4.55
N GLU A 29 9.09 2.77 -3.92
CA GLU A 29 8.22 1.69 -4.35
C GLU A 29 6.88 1.67 -3.62
N ILE A 30 6.68 2.60 -2.69
CA ILE A 30 5.51 2.58 -1.81
C ILE A 30 4.36 3.37 -2.40
N TRP A 31 3.22 2.72 -2.49
CA TRP A 31 1.97 3.28 -2.91
C TRP A 31 0.96 3.24 -1.77
N GLU A 32 -0.04 4.07 -1.85
CA GLU A 32 -1.08 4.18 -0.85
C GLU A 32 -2.43 3.82 -1.45
N LEU A 33 -3.13 2.87 -0.83
CA LEU A 33 -4.52 2.56 -1.16
C LEU A 33 -5.39 3.31 -0.15
N ARG A 34 -6.43 3.96 -0.60
CA ARG A 34 -7.14 4.97 0.18
C ARG A 34 -8.62 4.68 0.43
N PRO A 35 -9.00 3.58 1.11
CA PRO A 35 -10.40 3.31 1.43
C PRO A 35 -10.86 4.14 2.64
N LEU A 36 -11.69 5.16 2.36
CA LEU A 36 -12.24 6.04 3.39
C LEU A 36 -11.13 6.68 4.23
N GLU A 37 -11.15 6.47 5.55
CA GLU A 37 -10.16 7.05 6.46
C GLU A 37 -8.94 6.16 6.66
N THR A 38 -9.00 4.93 6.19
CA THR A 38 -7.89 4.01 6.31
C THR A 38 -6.92 4.20 5.16
N ARG A 39 -5.64 4.04 5.43
CA ARG A 39 -4.59 4.06 4.41
C ARG A 39 -3.82 2.76 4.50
N ILE A 40 -3.65 2.12 3.36
CA ILE A 40 -2.90 0.87 3.25
C ILE A 40 -1.70 1.14 2.36
N LEU A 41 -0.52 0.98 2.92
CA LEU A 41 0.73 1.18 2.18
C LEU A 41 1.17 -0.15 1.58
N TYR A 42 1.44 -0.16 0.30
CA TYR A 42 1.76 -1.39 -0.41
C TYR A 42 2.82 -1.15 -1.47
N ALA A 43 3.38 -2.23 -1.98
CA ALA A 43 4.32 -2.19 -3.08
C ALA A 43 4.02 -3.34 -4.04
N TYR A 44 4.40 -3.15 -5.30
CA TYR A 44 4.36 -4.24 -6.27
C TYR A 44 5.58 -5.13 -6.07
N TYR A 45 5.36 -6.40 -6.20
CA TYR A 45 6.41 -7.40 -6.21
C TYR A 45 6.33 -8.15 -7.53
N GLU A 46 7.09 -9.18 -7.72
CA GLU A 46 7.10 -9.91 -8.99
C GLU A 46 5.75 -10.52 -9.36
N ASN A 47 5.51 -10.65 -10.68
CA ASN A 47 4.35 -11.39 -11.22
C ASN A 47 3.00 -10.89 -10.72
N ASP A 48 2.80 -9.56 -10.78
CA ASP A 48 1.53 -8.93 -10.39
C ASP A 48 1.12 -9.19 -8.94
N THR A 49 2.10 -9.44 -8.08
CA THR A 49 1.87 -9.66 -6.66
C THR A 49 2.04 -8.35 -5.91
N PHE A 50 1.21 -8.14 -4.89
CA PHE A 50 1.29 -6.97 -4.03
C PHE A 50 1.71 -7.37 -2.63
N ILE A 51 2.52 -6.52 -2.01
CA ILE A 51 2.89 -6.69 -0.61
C ILE A 51 2.20 -5.57 0.16
N LEU A 52 1.23 -5.94 1.00
CA LEU A 52 0.58 -4.98 1.88
C LEU A 52 1.47 -4.78 3.09
N SER A 53 2.17 -3.66 3.12
CA SER A 53 3.25 -3.45 4.06
C SER A 53 2.80 -2.91 5.41
N HIS A 54 1.83 -2.00 5.41
CA HIS A 54 1.43 -1.32 6.63
C HIS A 54 0.08 -0.66 6.42
N HIS A 55 -0.71 -0.53 7.47
CA HIS A 55 -1.97 0.19 7.40
C HIS A 55 -2.12 1.08 8.63
N PHE A 56 -2.88 2.14 8.48
CA PHE A 56 -3.15 3.04 9.59
C PHE A 56 -4.40 3.87 9.30
N LYS A 57 -4.96 4.45 10.35
CA LYS A 57 -6.10 5.35 10.21
C LYS A 57 -5.58 6.77 9.99
N LYS A 58 -6.01 7.39 8.91
CA LYS A 58 -5.52 8.72 8.56
C LYS A 58 -6.13 9.78 9.45
N LYS A 59 -5.28 10.61 10.05
CA LYS A 59 -5.71 11.73 10.90
C LYS A 59 -5.26 13.08 10.37
N THR A 60 -4.41 13.09 9.34
CA THR A 60 -3.86 14.31 8.77
C THR A 60 -3.95 14.27 7.25
N ARG A 61 -3.71 15.42 6.59
CA ARG A 61 -3.73 15.47 5.13
C ARG A 61 -2.63 14.66 4.47
N LYS A 62 -1.45 14.67 5.07
CA LYS A 62 -0.30 13.95 4.54
C LYS A 62 -0.07 12.67 5.29
N THR A 63 0.46 11.68 4.60
CA THR A 63 0.90 10.46 5.26
C THR A 63 2.08 10.78 6.16
N PRO A 64 2.00 10.51 7.47
CA PRO A 64 3.11 10.80 8.37
C PRO A 64 4.38 10.05 7.98
N LYS A 65 5.50 10.71 8.11
CA LYS A 65 6.79 10.13 7.76
C LYS A 65 7.06 8.81 8.47
N ARG A 66 6.68 8.73 9.76
CA ARG A 66 6.88 7.51 10.54
C ARG A 66 6.11 6.31 9.96
N GLU A 67 4.95 6.56 9.35
CA GLU A 67 4.18 5.50 8.72
C GLU A 67 4.86 5.00 7.45
N LEU A 68 5.44 5.92 6.69
CA LEU A 68 6.24 5.56 5.52
C LEU A 68 7.47 4.75 5.91
N GLU A 69 8.13 5.14 6.99
CA GLU A 69 9.30 4.42 7.47
C GLU A 69 8.94 3.00 7.91
N LYS A 70 7.82 2.84 8.60
CA LYS A 70 7.34 1.51 8.99
C LYS A 70 7.08 0.65 7.78
N ALA A 71 6.42 1.21 6.76
CA ALA A 71 6.13 0.49 5.54
C ALA A 71 7.42 0.07 4.82
N ALA A 72 8.38 0.99 4.73
CA ALA A 72 9.65 0.70 4.08
C ALA A 72 10.41 -0.40 4.81
N ASN A 73 10.44 -0.32 6.15
CA ASN A 73 11.12 -1.33 6.96
C ASN A 73 10.46 -2.71 6.82
N ASN A 74 9.13 -2.74 6.83
CA ASN A 74 8.39 -3.98 6.67
C ASN A 74 8.65 -4.61 5.29
N LEU A 75 8.70 -3.78 4.27
CA LEU A 75 8.94 -4.23 2.91
C LEU A 75 10.35 -4.80 2.77
N GLN A 76 11.33 -4.11 3.35
CA GLN A 76 12.72 -4.58 3.31
C GLN A 76 12.88 -5.91 4.06
N ASP A 77 12.25 -6.01 5.23
CA ASP A 77 12.27 -7.24 6.01
C ASP A 77 11.67 -8.41 5.23
N TYR A 78 10.55 -8.16 4.56
CA TYR A 78 9.91 -9.16 3.72
C TYR A 78 10.85 -9.64 2.61
N ARG A 79 11.49 -8.70 1.93
CA ARG A 79 12.41 -9.03 0.83
C ARG A 79 13.60 -9.84 1.32
N GLU A 80 14.17 -9.46 2.44
CA GLU A 80 15.30 -10.19 3.01
C GLU A 80 14.93 -11.64 3.31
N ARG A 81 13.72 -11.86 3.80
CA ARG A 81 13.24 -13.21 4.09
C ARG A 81 13.00 -14.03 2.83
N MET A 82 12.50 -13.38 1.78
CA MET A 82 12.16 -14.08 0.55
C MET A 82 13.38 -14.37 -0.32
N GLU A 83 14.43 -13.61 -0.17
CA GLU A 83 15.63 -13.77 -0.97
C GLU A 83 16.63 -14.77 -0.41
N LYS A 84 16.34 -15.37 0.71
CA LYS A 84 17.21 -16.37 1.32
C LYS A 84 17.02 -17.75 0.72
#